data_6b68c1b05979fc3aedbb82c491a5f37e
#
_entry.id   6b68c1b05979fc3aedbb82c491a5f37e
#
_cell.length_a   1.000
_cell.length_b   1.000
_cell.length_c   1.000
_cell.angle_alpha   90.00
_cell.angle_beta   90.00
_cell.angle_gamma   90.00
#
_symmetry.space_group_name_H-M   'P 1'
#
loop_
_entity.id
_entity.type
_entity.pdbx_description
1 polymer ?
#
loop_
_entity_poly.entity_id
_entity_poly.type
_entity_poly.pdbx_seq_one_letter_code
_entity_poly.pdbx_strand_id
1 'polypeptide(L)'
;MTNSGKSTGTQKRSPKHEGTLIARGLSKSYKGRQVVNGVSFGLRAGEAVGLLGPNGAGKTTCFYMVTGLVPVDSGTIELDGHDVTQMPMYRRARLGVGYLPQESSIFRGLSVENNIRAVLEVVEKDRSRREADLDSLLEEFHISHLRKAPSIALSGGERRRLEIARALA
;
A
#
# COMPACT_ATOMS: atom_id res chain seq x y z
N MET A 1 48.55 31.00 -9.04
CA MET A 1 47.37 31.16 -8.16
C MET A 1 46.19 30.54 -8.88
N THR A 2 45.92 29.29 -8.56
CA THR A 2 44.90 28.46 -9.23
C THR A 2 43.73 28.29 -8.27
N ASN A 3 42.57 28.84 -8.64
CA ASN A 3 41.38 28.81 -7.86
C ASN A 3 40.55 27.57 -8.24
N SER A 4 40.47 26.61 -7.31
CA SER A 4 39.75 25.35 -7.48
C SER A 4 38.29 25.58 -7.07
N GLY A 5 37.38 25.69 -8.05
CA GLY A 5 35.93 25.75 -7.84
C GLY A 5 35.39 24.41 -7.39
N LYS A 6 34.87 24.33 -6.14
CA LYS A 6 34.10 23.23 -5.64
C LYS A 6 32.71 23.24 -6.29
N SER A 7 32.43 22.24 -7.12
CA SER A 7 31.09 21.93 -7.62
C SER A 7 30.26 21.37 -6.47
N THR A 8 29.30 22.15 -5.97
CA THR A 8 28.25 21.69 -5.05
C THR A 8 27.23 20.90 -5.86
N GLY A 9 27.32 19.59 -5.77
CA GLY A 9 26.29 18.70 -6.32
C GLY A 9 24.94 18.92 -5.66
N THR A 10 24.01 19.50 -6.39
CA THR A 10 22.61 19.66 -5.97
C THR A 10 21.97 18.28 -5.92
N GLN A 11 21.82 17.73 -4.72
CA GLN A 11 21.04 16.53 -4.48
C GLN A 11 19.60 16.81 -4.94
N LYS A 12 19.17 16.20 -6.05
CA LYS A 12 17.77 16.20 -6.48
C LYS A 12 16.96 15.55 -5.36
N ARG A 13 16.25 16.36 -4.58
CA ARG A 13 15.21 15.89 -3.68
C ARG A 13 14.15 15.18 -4.52
N SER A 14 13.83 13.95 -4.19
CA SER A 14 12.68 13.23 -4.73
C SER A 14 11.43 14.13 -4.60
N PRO A 15 10.53 14.14 -5.58
CA PRO A 15 9.31 14.95 -5.48
C PRO A 15 8.60 14.57 -4.19
N LYS A 16 8.27 15.55 -3.36
CA LYS A 16 7.43 15.35 -2.18
C LYS A 16 6.09 14.85 -2.68
N HIS A 17 5.77 13.60 -2.40
CA HIS A 17 4.42 13.09 -2.59
C HIS A 17 3.49 13.92 -1.70
N GLU A 18 2.53 14.60 -2.32
CA GLU A 18 1.54 15.40 -1.57
C GLU A 18 0.55 14.51 -0.82
N GLY A 19 0.60 13.19 -1.08
CA GLY A 19 -0.24 12.20 -0.44
C GLY A 19 -1.72 12.39 -0.77
N THR A 20 -2.03 12.75 -2.01
CA THR A 20 -3.41 12.89 -2.46
C THR A 20 -3.84 11.73 -3.35
N LEU A 21 -5.02 11.15 -3.06
CA LEU A 21 -5.67 10.20 -3.94
C LEU A 21 -7.07 10.71 -4.25
N ILE A 22 -7.40 10.80 -5.54
CA ILE A 22 -8.68 11.32 -6.01
C ILE A 22 -9.31 10.31 -6.98
N ALA A 23 -10.53 9.92 -6.72
CA ALA A 23 -11.35 9.10 -7.61
C ALA A 23 -12.54 9.94 -8.11
N ARG A 24 -12.79 9.97 -9.42
CA ARG A 24 -13.88 10.75 -10.02
C ARG A 24 -14.72 9.87 -10.93
N GLY A 25 -16.03 9.83 -10.66
CA GLY A 25 -17.03 9.21 -11.53
C GLY A 25 -16.82 7.72 -11.76
N LEU A 26 -16.25 6.99 -10.79
CA LEU A 26 -15.97 5.57 -10.93
C LEU A 26 -17.23 4.77 -11.19
N SER A 27 -17.24 3.98 -12.25
CA SER A 27 -18.34 3.07 -12.57
C SER A 27 -17.82 1.70 -12.93
N LYS A 28 -18.59 0.67 -12.55
CA LYS A 28 -18.28 -0.74 -12.83
C LYS A 28 -19.53 -1.55 -12.99
N SER A 29 -19.54 -2.36 -14.05
CA SER A 29 -20.60 -3.33 -14.33
C SER A 29 -20.05 -4.74 -14.46
N TYR A 30 -20.81 -5.73 -14.03
CA TYR A 30 -20.52 -7.14 -14.23
C TYR A 30 -21.72 -7.82 -14.90
N LYS A 31 -21.51 -8.45 -16.05
CA LYS A 31 -22.57 -9.17 -16.81
C LYS A 31 -23.83 -8.31 -17.02
N GLY A 32 -23.64 -7.03 -17.39
CA GLY A 32 -24.74 -6.09 -17.62
C GLY A 32 -25.36 -5.47 -16.35
N ARG A 33 -24.99 -5.93 -15.16
CA ARG A 33 -25.46 -5.33 -13.90
C ARG A 33 -24.45 -4.28 -13.43
N GLN A 34 -24.92 -3.04 -13.27
CA GLN A 34 -24.12 -1.96 -12.70
C GLN A 34 -23.97 -2.17 -11.19
N VAL A 35 -22.73 -2.24 -10.70
CA VAL A 35 -22.38 -2.47 -9.28
C VAL A 35 -21.86 -1.19 -8.63
N VAL A 36 -21.17 -0.36 -9.39
CA VAL A 36 -20.70 0.97 -8.98
C VAL A 36 -21.16 1.96 -10.02
N ASN A 37 -21.75 3.08 -9.58
CA ASN A 37 -22.32 4.09 -10.47
C ASN A 37 -21.86 5.50 -10.09
N GLY A 38 -20.91 6.07 -10.83
CA GLY A 38 -20.48 7.46 -10.73
C GLY A 38 -19.87 7.86 -9.38
N VAL A 39 -19.24 6.93 -8.65
CA VAL A 39 -18.71 7.20 -7.31
C VAL A 39 -17.48 8.09 -7.38
N SER A 40 -17.48 9.17 -6.60
CA SER A 40 -16.36 10.09 -6.47
C SER A 40 -15.98 10.30 -5.01
N PHE A 41 -14.69 10.30 -4.71
CA PHE A 41 -14.15 10.62 -3.39
C PHE A 41 -12.67 11.02 -3.52
N GLY A 42 -12.16 11.63 -2.46
CA GLY A 42 -10.75 11.97 -2.38
C GLY A 42 -10.27 11.85 -0.94
N LEU A 43 -8.97 11.69 -0.79
CA LEU A 43 -8.29 11.71 0.51
C LEU A 43 -6.92 12.36 0.37
N ARG A 44 -6.43 12.94 1.46
CA ARG A 44 -5.12 13.56 1.58
C ARG A 44 -4.29 12.82 2.62
N ALA A 45 -2.99 13.06 2.61
CA ALA A 45 -2.11 12.54 3.65
C ALA A 45 -2.64 12.86 5.05
N GLY A 46 -2.66 11.86 5.91
CA GLY A 46 -3.20 11.96 7.27
C GLY A 46 -4.72 11.85 7.40
N GLU A 47 -5.47 11.78 6.29
CA GLU A 47 -6.92 11.59 6.33
C GLU A 47 -7.29 10.10 6.32
N ALA A 48 -8.39 9.76 7.02
CA ALA A 48 -9.06 8.48 6.94
C ALA A 48 -10.47 8.67 6.35
N VAL A 49 -10.74 8.01 5.23
CA VAL A 49 -12.05 8.07 4.55
C VAL A 49 -12.73 6.72 4.60
N GLY A 50 -13.99 6.68 5.08
CA GLY A 50 -14.81 5.49 5.15
C GLY A 50 -15.80 5.41 3.99
N LEU A 51 -15.84 4.27 3.30
CA LEU A 51 -16.92 3.92 2.38
C LEU A 51 -18.02 3.17 3.13
N LEU A 52 -19.16 3.83 3.33
CA LEU A 52 -20.30 3.28 4.06
C LEU A 52 -21.41 2.85 3.09
N GLY A 53 -22.23 1.89 3.51
CA GLY A 53 -23.36 1.41 2.74
C GLY A 53 -23.70 -0.05 3.05
N PRO A 54 -24.88 -0.53 2.60
CA PRO A 54 -25.33 -1.90 2.83
C PRO A 54 -24.46 -2.95 2.11
N ASN A 55 -24.65 -4.22 2.44
CA ASN A 55 -24.00 -5.31 1.72
C ASN A 55 -24.42 -5.29 0.24
N GLY A 56 -23.47 -5.50 -0.65
CA GLY A 56 -23.72 -5.44 -2.09
C GLY A 56 -23.72 -4.04 -2.71
N ALA A 57 -23.50 -2.96 -1.93
CA ALA A 57 -23.44 -1.58 -2.43
C ALA A 57 -22.18 -1.23 -3.28
N GLY A 58 -21.36 -2.21 -3.61
CA GLY A 58 -20.18 -1.98 -4.46
C GLY A 58 -18.93 -1.47 -3.73
N LYS A 59 -18.93 -1.37 -2.38
CA LYS A 59 -17.78 -0.86 -1.60
C LYS A 59 -16.47 -1.58 -1.92
N THR A 60 -16.48 -2.90 -1.85
CA THR A 60 -15.30 -3.74 -2.17
C THR A 60 -14.84 -3.53 -3.61
N THR A 61 -15.79 -3.38 -4.55
CA THR A 61 -15.46 -3.10 -5.95
C THR A 61 -14.79 -1.74 -6.11
N CYS A 62 -15.23 -0.70 -5.36
CA CYS A 62 -14.55 0.60 -5.33
C CYS A 62 -13.10 0.45 -4.85
N PHE A 63 -12.87 -0.27 -3.74
CA PHE A 63 -11.51 -0.54 -3.26
C PHE A 63 -10.66 -1.28 -4.29
N TYR A 64 -11.22 -2.29 -4.96
CA TYR A 64 -10.51 -3.04 -5.99
C TYR A 64 -10.17 -2.19 -7.22
N MET A 65 -11.03 -1.25 -7.59
CA MET A 65 -10.72 -0.29 -8.65
C MET A 65 -9.59 0.66 -8.23
N VAL A 66 -9.62 1.19 -7.01
CA VAL A 66 -8.58 2.10 -6.49
C VAL A 66 -7.23 1.40 -6.36
N THR A 67 -7.21 0.16 -5.90
CA THR A 67 -5.97 -0.62 -5.77
C THR A 67 -5.46 -1.19 -7.10
N GLY A 68 -6.27 -1.15 -8.16
CA GLY A 68 -5.91 -1.70 -9.48
C GLY A 68 -6.05 -3.21 -9.60
N LEU A 69 -6.80 -3.84 -8.68
CA LEU A 69 -7.20 -5.25 -8.77
C LEU A 69 -8.31 -5.47 -9.81
N VAL A 70 -9.16 -4.47 -10.00
CA VAL A 70 -10.25 -4.49 -10.98
C VAL A 70 -10.15 -3.23 -11.85
N PRO A 71 -10.21 -3.36 -13.19
CA PRO A 71 -10.23 -2.19 -14.06
C PRO A 71 -11.56 -1.44 -13.93
N VAL A 72 -11.51 -0.11 -14.05
CA VAL A 72 -12.70 0.74 -14.12
C VAL A 72 -13.34 0.65 -15.51
N ASP A 73 -14.65 0.74 -15.59
CA ASP A 73 -15.34 0.86 -16.87
C ASP A 73 -15.43 2.32 -17.32
N SER A 74 -15.58 3.26 -16.37
CA SER A 74 -15.48 4.70 -16.58
C SER A 74 -15.07 5.44 -15.31
N GLY A 75 -14.63 6.69 -15.45
CA GLY A 75 -14.08 7.50 -14.38
C GLY A 75 -12.55 7.51 -14.35
N THR A 76 -11.97 8.25 -13.42
CA THR A 76 -10.53 8.42 -13.28
C THR A 76 -10.06 8.24 -11.85
N ILE A 77 -8.82 7.80 -11.70
CA ILE A 77 -8.12 7.69 -10.41
C ILE A 77 -6.78 8.40 -10.56
N GLU A 78 -6.57 9.40 -9.72
CA GLU A 78 -5.33 10.18 -9.68
C GLU A 78 -4.62 9.94 -8.33
N LEU A 79 -3.31 9.79 -8.37
CA LEU A 79 -2.42 9.73 -7.22
C LEU A 79 -1.38 10.84 -7.37
N ASP A 80 -1.36 11.80 -6.43
CA ASP A 80 -0.47 12.97 -6.47
C ASP A 80 -0.49 13.71 -7.83
N GLY A 81 -1.69 13.87 -8.42
CA GLY A 81 -1.90 14.51 -9.71
C GLY A 81 -1.55 13.66 -10.94
N HIS A 82 -1.11 12.41 -10.75
CA HIS A 82 -0.82 11.50 -11.85
C HIS A 82 -1.99 10.54 -12.08
N ASP A 83 -2.42 10.40 -13.31
CA ASP A 83 -3.44 9.42 -13.67
C ASP A 83 -2.89 7.99 -13.54
N VAL A 84 -3.50 7.24 -12.63
CA VAL A 84 -3.17 5.82 -12.37
C VAL A 84 -4.32 4.88 -12.78
N THR A 85 -5.35 5.40 -13.46
CA THR A 85 -6.60 4.70 -13.78
C THR A 85 -6.38 3.35 -14.43
N GLN A 86 -5.48 3.27 -15.41
CA GLN A 86 -5.19 2.03 -16.15
C GLN A 86 -3.96 1.28 -15.62
N MET A 87 -3.34 1.78 -14.53
CA MET A 87 -2.19 1.10 -13.95
C MET A 87 -2.60 -0.15 -13.17
N PRO A 88 -1.96 -1.29 -13.40
CA PRO A 88 -2.18 -2.49 -12.60
C PRO A 88 -1.67 -2.32 -11.16
N MET A 89 -2.19 -3.12 -10.24
CA MET A 89 -1.92 -3.06 -8.80
C MET A 89 -0.42 -2.94 -8.48
N TYR A 90 0.44 -3.76 -9.10
CA TYR A 90 1.88 -3.76 -8.81
C TYR A 90 2.58 -2.44 -9.14
N ARG A 91 2.08 -1.68 -10.14
CA ARG A 91 2.60 -0.35 -10.45
C ARG A 91 2.13 0.68 -9.43
N ARG A 92 0.85 0.61 -9.01
CA ARG A 92 0.32 1.49 -7.96
C ARG A 92 0.99 1.23 -6.62
N ALA A 93 1.30 -0.03 -6.30
CA ALA A 93 2.07 -0.38 -5.10
C ALA A 93 3.44 0.30 -5.06
N ARG A 94 4.16 0.37 -6.20
CA ARG A 94 5.43 1.11 -6.31
C ARG A 94 5.29 2.62 -6.16
N LEU A 95 4.09 3.16 -6.29
CA LEU A 95 3.75 4.56 -6.03
C LEU A 95 3.24 4.78 -4.59
N GLY A 96 3.28 3.75 -3.73
CA GLY A 96 2.90 3.84 -2.33
C GLY A 96 1.45 3.45 -2.02
N VAL A 97 0.69 2.90 -2.97
CA VAL A 97 -0.67 2.40 -2.70
C VAL A 97 -0.60 1.02 -2.06
N GLY A 98 -0.70 0.96 -0.74
CA GLY A 98 -0.82 -0.30 0.00
C GLY A 98 -2.23 -0.88 -0.05
N TYR A 99 -2.35 -2.21 0.06
CA TYR A 99 -3.62 -2.91 0.17
C TYR A 99 -3.58 -3.94 1.29
N LEU A 100 -4.49 -3.80 2.23
CA LEU A 100 -4.67 -4.74 3.33
C LEU A 100 -5.99 -5.49 3.14
N PRO A 101 -5.95 -6.77 2.70
CA PRO A 101 -7.17 -7.55 2.47
C PRO A 101 -7.95 -7.81 3.76
N GLN A 102 -9.25 -8.09 3.61
CA GLN A 102 -10.10 -8.52 4.71
C GLN A 102 -9.74 -9.93 5.19
N GLU A 103 -9.38 -10.79 4.25
CA GLU A 103 -8.92 -12.16 4.54
C GLU A 103 -7.45 -12.17 4.94
N SER A 104 -7.07 -13.24 5.70
CA SER A 104 -5.69 -13.39 6.13
C SER A 104 -4.73 -13.56 4.95
N SER A 105 -3.71 -12.70 4.92
CA SER A 105 -2.74 -12.62 3.82
C SER A 105 -1.32 -13.04 4.20
N ILE A 106 -1.08 -13.58 5.41
CA ILE A 106 0.25 -14.00 5.86
C ILE A 106 0.82 -15.16 5.01
N PHE A 107 2.12 -15.18 4.87
CA PHE A 107 2.85 -16.35 4.34
C PHE A 107 2.97 -17.41 5.43
N ARG A 108 2.02 -18.36 5.46
CA ARG A 108 1.84 -19.33 6.55
C ARG A 108 3.06 -20.20 6.86
N GLY A 109 3.90 -20.45 5.87
CA GLY A 109 5.14 -21.25 6.00
C GLY A 109 6.34 -20.46 6.53
N LEU A 110 6.21 -19.16 6.77
CA LEU A 110 7.30 -18.30 7.21
C LEU A 110 7.14 -17.89 8.68
N SER A 111 8.27 -17.56 9.33
CA SER A 111 8.26 -16.87 10.61
C SER A 111 7.73 -15.46 10.50
N VAL A 112 7.45 -14.79 11.63
CA VAL A 112 7.01 -13.39 11.68
C VAL A 112 8.01 -12.49 10.97
N GLU A 113 9.30 -12.56 11.31
CA GLU A 113 10.33 -11.74 10.66
C GLU A 113 10.45 -12.02 9.16
N ASN A 114 10.35 -13.29 8.74
CA ASN A 114 10.49 -13.64 7.34
C ASN A 114 9.28 -13.21 6.50
N ASN A 115 8.10 -13.06 7.10
CA ASN A 115 6.94 -12.47 6.45
C ASN A 115 7.18 -11.01 6.05
N ILE A 116 7.80 -10.22 6.94
CA ILE A 116 8.13 -8.80 6.68
C ILE A 116 9.35 -8.71 5.75
N ARG A 117 10.43 -9.48 6.06
CA ARG A 117 11.65 -9.49 5.26
C ARG A 117 11.41 -9.81 3.78
N ALA A 118 10.51 -10.74 3.48
CA ALA A 118 10.18 -11.10 2.10
C ALA A 118 9.64 -9.92 1.27
N VAL A 119 9.00 -8.94 1.90
CA VAL A 119 8.56 -7.70 1.23
C VAL A 119 9.71 -6.71 1.15
N LEU A 120 10.42 -6.48 2.25
CA LEU A 120 11.56 -5.57 2.29
C LEU A 120 12.64 -5.93 1.25
N GLU A 121 12.89 -7.21 0.99
CA GLU A 121 13.84 -7.67 -0.03
C GLU A 121 13.48 -7.23 -1.46
N VAL A 122 12.20 -6.95 -1.72
CA VAL A 122 11.75 -6.47 -3.04
C VAL A 122 11.98 -4.97 -3.20
N VAL A 123 11.90 -4.19 -2.12
CA VAL A 123 11.91 -2.72 -2.16
C VAL A 123 13.25 -2.10 -1.75
N GLU A 124 13.97 -2.70 -0.78
CA GLU A 124 15.26 -2.20 -0.28
C GLU A 124 16.39 -3.19 -0.60
N LYS A 125 17.40 -2.73 -1.33
CA LYS A 125 18.56 -3.53 -1.74
C LYS A 125 19.63 -3.62 -0.66
N ASP A 126 19.76 -2.60 0.17
CA ASP A 126 20.73 -2.57 1.25
C ASP A 126 20.32 -3.45 2.42
N ARG A 127 21.16 -4.43 2.77
CA ARG A 127 20.87 -5.39 3.83
C ARG A 127 20.78 -4.73 5.20
N SER A 128 21.63 -3.76 5.49
CA SER A 128 21.63 -3.11 6.81
C SER A 128 20.36 -2.29 7.01
N ARG A 129 19.90 -1.59 5.96
CA ARG A 129 18.63 -0.85 5.98
C ARG A 129 17.44 -1.79 6.14
N ARG A 130 17.41 -2.90 5.39
CA ARG A 130 16.34 -3.91 5.54
C ARG A 130 16.20 -4.43 6.97
N GLU A 131 17.33 -4.74 7.63
CA GLU A 131 17.30 -5.23 9.01
C GLU A 131 16.86 -4.13 9.99
N ALA A 132 17.28 -2.89 9.77
CA ALA A 132 16.82 -1.75 10.58
C ALA A 132 15.32 -1.49 10.41
N ASP A 133 14.82 -1.52 9.17
CA ASP A 133 13.39 -1.35 8.87
C ASP A 133 12.56 -2.51 9.45
N LEU A 134 13.08 -3.75 9.35
CA LEU A 134 12.46 -4.92 9.98
C LEU A 134 12.34 -4.76 11.49
N ASP A 135 13.42 -4.34 12.16
CA ASP A 135 13.44 -4.14 13.60
C ASP A 135 12.45 -3.03 14.01
N SER A 136 12.42 -1.92 13.27
CA SER A 136 11.48 -0.82 13.49
C SER A 136 10.03 -1.26 13.36
N LEU A 137 9.69 -2.00 12.31
CA LEU A 137 8.32 -2.52 12.10
C LEU A 137 7.90 -3.51 13.18
N LEU A 138 8.80 -4.40 13.60
CA LEU A 138 8.52 -5.35 14.69
C LEU A 138 8.23 -4.64 16.01
N GLU A 139 8.96 -3.56 16.30
CA GLU A 139 8.80 -2.75 17.52
C GLU A 139 7.52 -1.92 17.44
N GLU A 140 7.27 -1.19 16.36
CA GLU A 140 6.08 -0.35 16.15
C GLU A 140 4.78 -1.15 16.31
N PHE A 141 4.74 -2.38 15.79
CA PHE A 141 3.57 -3.25 15.90
C PHE A 141 3.57 -4.16 17.13
N HIS A 142 4.53 -3.99 18.05
CA HIS A 142 4.64 -4.76 19.30
C HIS A 142 4.62 -6.29 19.09
N ILE A 143 5.34 -6.76 18.07
CA ILE A 143 5.48 -8.19 17.73
C ILE A 143 6.95 -8.68 17.76
N SER A 144 7.87 -7.89 18.33
CA SER A 144 9.31 -8.23 18.43
C SER A 144 9.54 -9.53 19.19
N HIS A 145 8.76 -9.78 20.24
CA HIS A 145 8.83 -11.01 21.04
C HIS A 145 8.40 -12.27 20.26
N LEU A 146 7.70 -12.09 19.14
CA LEU A 146 7.24 -13.17 18.25
C LEU A 146 8.13 -13.34 17.01
N ARG A 147 9.24 -12.61 16.93
CA ARG A 147 10.12 -12.53 15.76
C ARG A 147 10.36 -13.88 15.07
N LYS A 148 10.73 -14.90 15.85
CA LYS A 148 11.04 -16.25 15.37
C LYS A 148 9.85 -17.21 15.34
N ALA A 149 8.70 -16.79 15.85
CA ALA A 149 7.52 -17.64 15.91
C ALA A 149 7.00 -17.96 14.49
N PRO A 150 6.53 -19.19 14.26
CA PRO A 150 5.81 -19.53 13.03
C PRO A 150 4.54 -18.67 12.91
N SER A 151 4.34 -18.03 11.77
CA SER A 151 3.21 -17.12 11.59
C SER A 151 1.83 -17.79 11.71
N ILE A 152 1.77 -19.11 11.49
CA ILE A 152 0.55 -19.90 11.65
C ILE A 152 0.10 -20.01 13.12
N ALA A 153 1.03 -19.90 14.07
CA ALA A 153 0.76 -20.03 15.51
C ALA A 153 0.23 -18.72 16.14
N LEU A 154 0.20 -17.63 15.39
CA LEU A 154 -0.24 -16.31 15.86
C LEU A 154 -1.75 -16.29 16.18
N SER A 155 -2.12 -15.62 17.27
CA SER A 155 -3.49 -15.22 17.54
C SER A 155 -4.03 -14.30 16.44
N GLY A 156 -5.35 -14.12 16.38
CA GLY A 156 -5.98 -13.24 15.38
C GLY A 156 -5.45 -11.80 15.41
N GLY A 157 -5.26 -11.25 16.61
CA GLY A 157 -4.72 -9.89 16.80
C GLY A 157 -3.25 -9.75 16.40
N GLU A 158 -2.40 -10.70 16.77
CA GLU A 158 -0.99 -10.73 16.38
C GLU A 158 -0.83 -10.90 14.88
N ARG A 159 -1.64 -11.76 14.28
CA ARG A 159 -1.69 -11.95 12.83
C ARG A 159 -2.05 -10.66 12.10
N ARG A 160 -3.06 -9.93 12.59
CA ARG A 160 -3.45 -8.66 11.99
C ARG A 160 -2.34 -7.61 12.07
N ARG A 161 -1.63 -7.54 13.20
CA ARG A 161 -0.46 -6.65 13.35
C ARG A 161 0.66 -7.02 12.38
N LEU A 162 0.95 -8.31 12.20
CA LEU A 162 1.92 -8.77 11.20
C LEU A 162 1.50 -8.41 9.76
N GLU A 163 0.22 -8.56 9.42
CA GLU A 163 -0.30 -8.19 8.10
C GLU A 163 -0.15 -6.70 7.81
N ILE A 164 -0.39 -5.85 8.81
CA ILE A 164 -0.21 -4.40 8.71
C ILE A 164 1.27 -4.05 8.57
N ALA A 165 2.13 -4.58 9.44
CA ALA A 165 3.58 -4.39 9.36
C ALA A 165 4.13 -4.76 7.97
N ARG A 166 3.66 -5.88 7.42
CA ARG A 166 4.05 -6.32 6.08
C ARG A 166 3.51 -5.41 4.96
N ALA A 167 2.34 -4.81 5.13
CA ALA A 167 1.77 -3.90 4.14
C ALA A 167 2.48 -2.53 4.13
N LEU A 168 3.19 -2.18 5.21
CA LEU A 168 3.98 -0.96 5.36
C LEU A 168 5.47 -1.15 5.03
N ALA A 169 5.92 -2.39 4.96
CA ALA A 169 7.27 -2.76 4.51
C ALA A 169 7.46 -2.48 3.02
#